data_f02e4c76285ba67ebb7dc76cf2b60359
#
_entry.id   f02e4c76285ba67ebb7dc76cf2b60359
#
_cell.length_a   1.000
_cell.length_b   1.000
_cell.length_c   1.000
_cell.angle_alpha   90.00
_cell.angle_beta   90.00
_cell.angle_gamma   90.00
#
_symmetry.space_group_name_H-M   'P 1'
#
loop_
_entity.id
_entity.type
_entity.pdbx_description
1 polymer ?
#
loop_
_entity_poly.entity_id
_entity_poly.type
_entity_poly.pdbx_seq_one_letter_code
_entity_poly.pdbx_strand_id
1 'polypeptide(L)'
;MRKLLAAAALCAFVTPPLAAQRLAPDSLFDRLIGRWVLTGTIARRQTTHDVTFQWMLGREYVRMHEVSRERATDGSPVYEAVVLFGRDPGSGDYACLWMDNTGAGAFPEAGTGRGAVAGDSIPFLFRYTATTSFHTTFVYDRPSDTWQWHMDNDSAGVRRPFARVSLTRQ
;
A
#
# COMPACT_ATOMS: atom_id res chain seq x y z
N MET A 1 72.08 11.81 -12.94
CA MET A 1 70.69 11.59 -13.53
C MET A 1 69.90 10.76 -12.55
N ARG A 2 69.01 11.38 -11.74
CA ARG A 2 68.11 10.70 -10.76
C ARG A 2 66.80 10.51 -11.41
N LYS A 3 66.35 9.25 -11.57
CA LYS A 3 64.98 8.90 -12.07
C LYS A 3 64.01 8.91 -10.88
N LEU A 4 63.03 9.82 -10.89
CA LEU A 4 61.89 9.85 -9.99
C LEU A 4 60.86 8.88 -10.52
N LEU A 5 60.53 7.83 -9.75
CA LEU A 5 59.37 6.95 -9.97
C LEU A 5 58.17 7.58 -9.25
N ALA A 6 57.19 8.01 -10.00
CA ALA A 6 55.88 8.44 -9.46
C ALA A 6 55.02 7.21 -9.26
N ALA A 7 54.66 6.90 -8.02
CA ALA A 7 53.67 5.87 -7.70
C ALA A 7 52.27 6.50 -7.74
N ALA A 8 51.46 6.08 -8.70
CA ALA A 8 50.05 6.46 -8.76
C ALA A 8 49.23 5.55 -7.81
N ALA A 9 48.72 6.12 -6.73
CA ALA A 9 47.80 5.43 -5.83
C ALA A 9 46.42 5.42 -6.45
N LEU A 10 45.94 4.24 -6.83
CA LEU A 10 44.59 4.00 -7.34
C LEU A 10 43.63 3.89 -6.13
N CYS A 11 42.91 4.98 -5.80
CA CYS A 11 41.85 4.93 -4.80
C CYS A 11 40.63 4.23 -5.40
N ALA A 12 40.40 2.98 -5.05
CA ALA A 12 39.16 2.27 -5.36
C ALA A 12 38.05 2.84 -4.46
N PHE A 13 37.11 3.62 -5.04
CA PHE A 13 35.90 4.01 -4.38
C PHE A 13 34.98 2.78 -4.27
N VAL A 14 34.96 2.14 -3.09
CA VAL A 14 33.99 1.14 -2.74
C VAL A 14 32.66 1.89 -2.47
N THR A 15 31.77 1.95 -3.46
CA THR A 15 30.40 2.41 -3.23
C THR A 15 29.71 1.39 -2.33
N PRO A 16 29.20 1.79 -1.14
CA PRO A 16 28.41 0.86 -0.32
C PRO A 16 27.18 0.42 -1.12
N PRO A 17 26.76 -0.87 -1.03
CA PRO A 17 25.52 -1.32 -1.64
C PRO A 17 24.39 -0.46 -1.09
N LEU A 18 23.48 0.03 -1.96
CA LEU A 18 22.22 0.63 -1.54
C LEU A 18 21.51 -0.43 -0.68
N ALA A 19 21.61 -0.29 0.64
CA ALA A 19 20.83 -1.12 1.54
C ALA A 19 19.36 -0.79 1.25
N ALA A 20 18.61 -1.78 0.74
CA ALA A 20 17.17 -1.67 0.60
C ALA A 20 16.62 -1.16 1.95
N GLN A 21 15.96 0.00 1.93
CA GLN A 21 15.47 0.62 3.15
C GLN A 21 14.25 -0.18 3.63
N ARG A 22 14.50 -1.14 4.52
CA ARG A 22 13.43 -1.88 5.20
C ARG A 22 12.44 -0.90 5.82
N LEU A 23 11.16 -1.24 5.78
CA LEU A 23 10.16 -0.52 6.56
C LEU A 23 10.63 -0.50 8.03
N ALA A 24 10.66 0.70 8.63
CA ALA A 24 11.20 0.85 9.99
C ALA A 24 10.44 -0.09 10.96
N PRO A 25 11.15 -0.74 11.91
CA PRO A 25 10.51 -1.44 13.03
C PRO A 25 9.53 -0.48 13.73
N ASP A 26 8.40 -0.97 14.21
CA ASP A 26 7.30 -0.19 14.82
C ASP A 26 6.64 0.82 13.85
N SER A 27 6.74 0.57 12.55
CA SER A 27 5.98 1.35 11.58
C SER A 27 4.48 1.12 11.79
N LEU A 28 3.68 2.08 11.34
CA LEU A 28 2.22 1.94 11.37
C LEU A 28 1.75 0.69 10.58
N PHE A 29 2.55 0.23 9.58
CA PHE A 29 2.32 -1.02 8.87
C PHE A 29 2.41 -2.26 9.76
N ASP A 30 3.25 -2.27 10.83
CA ASP A 30 3.29 -3.39 11.76
C ASP A 30 1.95 -3.58 12.49
N ARG A 31 1.19 -2.50 12.68
CA ARG A 31 -0.15 -2.54 13.28
C ARG A 31 -1.20 -3.14 12.32
N LEU A 32 -0.98 -3.05 11.00
CA LEU A 32 -1.84 -3.69 10.00
C LEU A 32 -1.63 -5.21 9.94
N ILE A 33 -0.43 -5.71 10.25
CA ILE A 33 -0.13 -7.14 10.11
C ILE A 33 -1.07 -7.99 10.96
N GLY A 34 -1.65 -9.01 10.31
CA GLY A 34 -2.60 -9.93 10.95
C GLY A 34 -3.82 -10.21 10.08
N ARG A 35 -4.85 -10.77 10.72
CA ARG A 35 -6.13 -11.11 10.11
C ARG A 35 -7.21 -10.18 10.64
N TRP A 36 -8.05 -9.72 9.75
CA TRP A 36 -9.07 -8.72 10.03
C TRP A 36 -10.40 -9.08 9.39
N VAL A 37 -11.47 -8.63 10.01
CA VAL A 37 -12.79 -8.56 9.38
C VAL A 37 -13.04 -7.10 9.00
N LEU A 38 -13.26 -6.86 7.71
CA LEU A 38 -13.71 -5.60 7.17
C LEU A 38 -15.24 -5.59 7.16
N THR A 39 -15.83 -4.55 7.73
CA THR A 39 -17.28 -4.32 7.69
C THR A 39 -17.58 -2.85 7.39
N GLY A 40 -18.65 -2.62 6.65
CA GLY A 40 -19.10 -1.25 6.33
C GLY A 40 -19.69 -1.14 4.95
N THR A 41 -19.60 0.04 4.36
CA THR A 41 -20.22 0.35 3.07
C THR A 41 -19.16 0.56 1.99
N ILE A 42 -19.24 -0.18 0.87
CA ILE A 42 -18.47 0.01 -0.35
C ILE A 42 -19.45 0.21 -1.51
N ALA A 43 -19.27 1.23 -2.34
CA ALA A 43 -20.14 1.55 -3.48
C ALA A 43 -21.64 1.57 -3.09
N ARG A 44 -21.98 2.10 -1.91
CA ARG A 44 -23.32 2.17 -1.33
C ARG A 44 -23.94 0.82 -0.92
N ARG A 45 -23.17 -0.26 -0.89
CA ARG A 45 -23.63 -1.59 -0.45
C ARG A 45 -22.94 -1.95 0.86
N GLN A 46 -23.68 -2.50 1.81
CA GLN A 46 -23.12 -3.11 3.00
C GLN A 46 -22.35 -4.36 2.62
N THR A 47 -21.16 -4.53 3.19
CA THR A 47 -20.31 -5.66 2.84
C THR A 47 -19.50 -6.15 4.05
N THR A 48 -19.04 -7.39 3.96
CA THR A 48 -18.12 -8.00 4.92
C THR A 48 -17.06 -8.77 4.14
N HIS A 49 -15.80 -8.43 4.38
CA HIS A 49 -14.66 -9.12 3.77
C HIS A 49 -13.72 -9.66 4.84
N ASP A 50 -13.01 -10.75 4.52
CA ASP A 50 -11.85 -11.21 5.27
C ASP A 50 -10.61 -10.57 4.65
N VAL A 51 -9.77 -9.97 5.50
CA VAL A 51 -8.56 -9.25 5.06
C VAL A 51 -7.36 -9.77 5.84
N THR A 52 -6.28 -10.05 5.12
CA THR A 52 -5.03 -10.49 5.73
C THR A 52 -3.89 -9.59 5.28
N PHE A 53 -3.10 -9.08 6.23
CA PHE A 53 -1.87 -8.35 5.94
C PHE A 53 -0.66 -9.18 6.40
N GLN A 54 0.34 -9.30 5.54
CA GLN A 54 1.54 -10.09 5.79
C GLN A 54 2.78 -9.40 5.27
N TRP A 55 3.88 -9.49 6.05
CA TRP A 55 5.19 -9.13 5.54
C TRP A 55 5.66 -10.10 4.46
N MET A 56 6.34 -9.57 3.44
CA MET A 56 6.94 -10.31 2.35
C MET A 56 8.41 -9.93 2.17
N LEU A 57 9.17 -10.83 1.50
CA LEU A 57 10.55 -10.60 1.05
C LEU A 57 11.43 -9.99 2.15
N GLY A 58 11.49 -10.65 3.32
CA GLY A 58 12.32 -10.21 4.44
C GLY A 58 11.86 -8.87 5.06
N ARG A 59 10.57 -8.56 5.02
CA ARG A 59 9.92 -7.33 5.51
C ARG A 59 10.15 -6.10 4.60
N GLU A 60 10.48 -6.31 3.34
CA GLU A 60 10.60 -5.21 2.36
C GLU A 60 9.23 -4.71 1.87
N TYR A 61 8.22 -5.61 1.87
CA TYR A 61 6.86 -5.30 1.40
C TYR A 61 5.82 -5.84 2.37
N VAL A 62 4.64 -5.19 2.37
CA VAL A 62 3.43 -5.73 2.97
C VAL A 62 2.48 -6.16 1.86
N ARG A 63 1.96 -7.38 1.93
CA ARG A 63 0.87 -7.85 1.09
C ARG A 63 -0.43 -7.77 1.89
N MET A 64 -1.45 -7.12 1.31
CA MET A 64 -2.84 -7.27 1.71
C MET A 64 -3.51 -8.28 0.78
N HIS A 65 -4.33 -9.16 1.33
CA HIS A 65 -5.26 -10.01 0.59
C HIS A 65 -6.64 -9.79 1.18
N GLU A 66 -7.57 -9.35 0.35
CA GLU A 66 -8.96 -9.04 0.71
C GLU A 66 -9.89 -9.94 -0.08
N VAL A 67 -10.84 -10.59 0.60
CA VAL A 67 -11.81 -11.49 -0.02
C VAL A 67 -13.20 -11.21 0.55
N SER A 68 -14.17 -10.90 -0.31
CA SER A 68 -15.56 -10.74 0.11
C SER A 68 -16.14 -12.07 0.62
N ARG A 69 -16.98 -12.00 1.65
CA ARG A 69 -17.77 -13.17 2.09
C ARG A 69 -18.96 -13.44 1.18
N GLU A 70 -19.41 -12.43 0.43
CA GLU A 70 -20.43 -12.60 -0.61
C GLU A 70 -19.87 -13.44 -1.76
N ARG A 71 -20.67 -14.38 -2.26
CA ARG A 71 -20.30 -15.30 -3.33
C ARG A 71 -21.13 -15.07 -4.57
N ALA A 72 -20.48 -15.20 -5.73
CA ALA A 72 -21.16 -15.27 -7.01
C ALA A 72 -21.84 -16.64 -7.20
N THR A 73 -22.59 -16.79 -8.29
CA THR A 73 -23.35 -18.01 -8.60
C THR A 73 -22.47 -19.23 -8.83
N ASP A 74 -21.22 -19.04 -9.24
CA ASP A 74 -20.20 -20.09 -9.42
C ASP A 74 -19.41 -20.41 -8.14
N GLY A 75 -19.74 -19.77 -7.00
CA GLY A 75 -19.09 -19.94 -5.71
C GLY A 75 -17.80 -19.11 -5.52
N SER A 76 -17.35 -18.39 -6.55
CA SER A 76 -16.20 -17.47 -6.42
C SER A 76 -16.54 -16.26 -5.54
N PRO A 77 -15.56 -15.59 -4.90
CA PRO A 77 -15.82 -14.34 -4.21
C PRO A 77 -16.30 -13.27 -5.18
N VAL A 78 -17.31 -12.49 -4.79
CA VAL A 78 -17.79 -11.35 -5.59
C VAL A 78 -16.70 -10.30 -5.75
N TYR A 79 -15.86 -10.14 -4.74
CA TYR A 79 -14.68 -9.28 -4.78
C TYR A 79 -13.47 -9.97 -4.15
N GLU A 80 -12.34 -9.87 -4.84
CA GLU A 80 -11.05 -10.30 -4.34
C GLU A 80 -9.97 -9.34 -4.81
N ALA A 81 -9.08 -8.95 -3.90
CA ALA A 81 -7.96 -8.06 -4.20
C ALA A 81 -6.67 -8.52 -3.55
N VAL A 82 -5.55 -8.29 -4.25
CA VAL A 82 -4.20 -8.35 -3.71
C VAL A 82 -3.59 -6.97 -3.86
N VAL A 83 -3.09 -6.43 -2.75
CA VAL A 83 -2.44 -5.13 -2.72
C VAL A 83 -1.04 -5.27 -2.14
N LEU A 84 -0.06 -4.66 -2.80
CA LEU A 84 1.32 -4.64 -2.34
C LEU A 84 1.68 -3.22 -1.90
N PHE A 85 2.19 -3.10 -0.69
CA PHE A 85 2.74 -1.86 -0.16
C PHE A 85 4.26 -1.98 -0.09
N GLY A 86 4.95 -0.97 -0.58
CA GLY A 86 6.41 -0.89 -0.53
C GLY A 86 6.87 0.55 -0.36
N ARG A 87 8.13 0.74 0.03
CA ARG A 87 8.72 2.06 0.12
C ARG A 87 9.41 2.42 -1.19
N ASP A 88 9.15 3.61 -1.69
CA ASP A 88 9.88 4.17 -2.83
C ASP A 88 11.28 4.63 -2.35
N PRO A 89 12.37 4.03 -2.85
CA PRO A 89 13.71 4.37 -2.38
C PRO A 89 14.14 5.77 -2.80
N GLY A 90 13.56 6.35 -3.84
CA GLY A 90 13.89 7.68 -4.36
C GLY A 90 13.26 8.81 -3.54
N SER A 91 11.95 8.71 -3.24
CA SER A 91 11.22 9.74 -2.49
C SER A 91 11.13 9.45 -0.99
N GLY A 92 11.27 8.19 -0.59
CA GLY A 92 11.00 7.73 0.77
C GLY A 92 9.52 7.55 1.10
N ASP A 93 8.62 7.89 0.16
CA ASP A 93 7.19 7.67 0.26
C ASP A 93 6.84 6.19 0.12
N TYR A 94 5.59 5.86 0.43
CA TYR A 94 5.06 4.52 0.18
C TYR A 94 4.35 4.46 -1.17
N ALA A 95 4.55 3.34 -1.86
CA ALA A 95 3.79 2.94 -3.04
C ALA A 95 2.78 1.86 -2.67
N CYS A 96 1.61 1.91 -3.29
CA CYS A 96 0.54 0.95 -3.13
C CYS A 96 0.13 0.45 -4.51
N LEU A 97 0.45 -0.81 -4.85
CA LEU A 97 0.02 -1.45 -6.10
C LEU A 97 -1.24 -2.26 -5.84
N TRP A 98 -2.33 -1.90 -6.51
CA TRP A 98 -3.64 -2.52 -6.34
C TRP A 98 -4.00 -3.39 -7.52
N MET A 99 -4.40 -4.63 -7.24
CA MET A 99 -4.88 -5.62 -8.22
C MET A 99 -6.14 -6.26 -7.67
N ASP A 100 -7.21 -6.29 -8.46
CA ASP A 100 -8.46 -6.93 -8.06
C ASP A 100 -9.14 -7.65 -9.23
N ASN A 101 -10.15 -8.47 -8.92
CA ASN A 101 -10.88 -9.25 -9.90
C ASN A 101 -11.88 -8.43 -10.74
N THR A 102 -11.97 -7.11 -10.54
CA THR A 102 -12.79 -6.21 -11.37
C THR A 102 -11.98 -5.59 -12.52
N GLY A 103 -10.66 -5.67 -12.47
CA GLY A 103 -9.71 -5.01 -13.37
C GLY A 103 -9.34 -5.76 -14.63
N ALA A 104 -10.07 -6.79 -15.06
CA ALA A 104 -9.83 -7.57 -16.29
C ALA A 104 -8.39 -8.11 -16.47
N GLY A 105 -7.63 -8.28 -15.39
CA GLY A 105 -6.27 -8.85 -15.41
C GLY A 105 -5.19 -7.94 -15.98
N ALA A 106 -5.47 -6.67 -16.18
CA ALA A 106 -4.48 -5.68 -16.61
C ALA A 106 -3.73 -5.07 -15.42
N PHE A 107 -2.46 -4.71 -15.62
CA PHE A 107 -1.73 -3.80 -14.74
C PHE A 107 -1.87 -2.37 -15.29
N PRO A 108 -2.85 -1.57 -14.85
CA PRO A 108 -2.97 -0.21 -15.33
C PRO A 108 -1.78 0.62 -14.85
N GLU A 109 -1.25 1.52 -15.68
CA GLU A 109 -0.21 2.48 -15.26
C GLU A 109 -0.65 3.29 -14.04
N ALA A 110 -1.94 3.59 -13.95
CA ALA A 110 -2.56 4.27 -12.82
C ALA A 110 -2.82 3.37 -11.59
N GLY A 111 -2.49 2.07 -11.65
CA GLY A 111 -2.71 1.11 -10.56
C GLY A 111 -1.79 1.27 -9.36
N THR A 112 -0.91 2.28 -9.35
CA THR A 112 0.01 2.56 -8.24
C THR A 112 -0.34 3.87 -7.56
N GLY A 113 -0.79 3.77 -6.31
CA GLY A 113 -0.99 4.90 -5.41
C GLY A 113 0.32 5.31 -4.74
N ARG A 114 0.42 6.58 -4.38
CA ARG A 114 1.56 7.15 -3.64
C ARG A 114 1.06 7.87 -2.40
N GLY A 115 1.84 7.79 -1.31
CA GLY A 115 1.53 8.49 -0.08
C GLY A 115 2.60 8.36 0.98
N ALA A 116 2.47 9.16 2.04
CA ALA A 116 3.36 9.15 3.18
C ALA A 116 2.54 8.96 4.47
N VAL A 117 3.10 8.25 5.44
CA VAL A 117 2.49 8.12 6.77
C VAL A 117 2.35 9.51 7.41
N ALA A 118 1.17 9.82 7.93
CA ALA A 118 0.85 11.07 8.59
C ALA A 118 0.12 10.78 9.93
N GLY A 119 0.86 10.86 11.04
CA GLY A 119 0.35 10.47 12.37
C GLY A 119 -0.10 9.02 12.37
N ASP A 120 -1.37 8.78 12.71
CA ASP A 120 -1.98 7.45 12.72
C ASP A 120 -2.65 7.08 11.37
N SER A 121 -2.28 7.76 10.28
CA SER A 121 -2.91 7.58 8.97
C SER A 121 -1.88 7.14 7.92
N ILE A 122 -2.33 6.27 7.01
CA ILE A 122 -1.59 5.84 5.83
C ILE A 122 -2.43 6.21 4.61
N PRO A 123 -2.30 7.44 4.08
CA PRO A 123 -3.01 7.87 2.89
C PRO A 123 -2.29 7.42 1.63
N PHE A 124 -3.06 7.10 0.58
CA PHE A 124 -2.56 6.91 -0.78
C PHE A 124 -3.43 7.66 -1.78
N LEU A 125 -2.80 8.21 -2.80
CA LEU A 125 -3.43 8.87 -3.93
C LEU A 125 -3.11 8.12 -5.21
N PHE A 126 -4.15 7.62 -5.89
CA PHE A 126 -4.10 7.08 -7.23
C PHE A 126 -4.53 8.15 -8.22
N ARG A 127 -3.68 8.48 -9.21
CA ARG A 127 -3.99 9.46 -10.25
C ARG A 127 -4.32 8.73 -11.53
N TYR A 128 -5.58 8.78 -11.96
CA TYR A 128 -6.05 8.13 -13.18
C TYR A 128 -5.90 9.02 -14.41
N THR A 129 -6.22 10.31 -14.24
CA THR A 129 -6.06 11.35 -15.28
C THR A 129 -5.64 12.65 -14.63
N ALA A 130 -5.52 13.72 -15.42
CA ALA A 130 -5.26 15.08 -14.89
C ALA A 130 -6.38 15.57 -13.95
N THR A 131 -7.61 15.07 -14.11
CA THR A 131 -8.79 15.55 -13.37
C THR A 131 -9.48 14.48 -12.54
N THR A 132 -9.04 13.21 -12.61
CA THR A 132 -9.65 12.11 -11.84
C THR A 132 -8.61 11.41 -10.99
N SER A 133 -8.95 11.18 -9.73
CA SER A 133 -8.11 10.46 -8.79
C SER A 133 -8.95 9.66 -7.79
N PHE A 134 -8.28 8.74 -7.11
CA PHE A 134 -8.87 7.96 -6.03
C PHE A 134 -7.99 8.11 -4.79
N HIS A 135 -8.62 8.47 -3.69
CA HIS A 135 -7.97 8.61 -2.40
C HIS A 135 -8.36 7.42 -1.52
N THR A 136 -7.38 6.78 -0.91
CA THR A 136 -7.61 5.72 0.06
C THR A 136 -6.76 5.97 1.29
N THR A 137 -7.34 5.90 2.48
CA THR A 137 -6.67 6.23 3.73
C THR A 137 -7.03 5.23 4.81
N PHE A 138 -6.03 4.55 5.34
CA PHE A 138 -6.15 3.75 6.54
C PHE A 138 -5.87 4.66 7.75
N VAL A 139 -6.76 4.69 8.72
CA VAL A 139 -6.63 5.48 9.96
C VAL A 139 -6.69 4.52 11.14
N TYR A 140 -5.60 4.46 11.91
CA TYR A 140 -5.50 3.59 13.08
C TYR A 140 -6.14 4.22 14.31
N ASP A 141 -7.06 3.51 14.92
CA ASP A 141 -7.62 3.83 16.23
C ASP A 141 -6.88 3.06 17.31
N ARG A 142 -5.93 3.73 17.97
CA ARG A 142 -5.07 3.12 18.99
C ARG A 142 -5.85 2.57 20.19
N PRO A 143 -6.88 3.26 20.76
CA PRO A 143 -7.62 2.76 21.90
C PRO A 143 -8.34 1.44 21.65
N SER A 144 -8.85 1.22 20.45
CA SER A 144 -9.63 0.03 20.09
C SER A 144 -8.84 -1.04 19.32
N ASP A 145 -7.59 -0.76 18.93
CA ASP A 145 -6.78 -1.58 18.02
C ASP A 145 -7.56 -1.94 16.73
N THR A 146 -8.23 -0.94 16.15
CA THR A 146 -9.00 -1.07 14.92
C THR A 146 -8.51 -0.09 13.87
N TRP A 147 -8.95 -0.29 12.64
CA TRP A 147 -8.66 0.65 11.55
C TRP A 147 -9.96 1.15 10.94
N GLN A 148 -10.03 2.44 10.66
CA GLN A 148 -11.02 3.01 9.75
C GLN A 148 -10.36 3.11 8.38
N TRP A 149 -11.08 2.67 7.35
CA TRP A 149 -10.56 2.74 6.00
C TRP A 149 -11.52 3.54 5.13
N HIS A 150 -11.07 4.71 4.70
CA HIS A 150 -11.84 5.67 3.93
C HIS A 150 -11.35 5.67 2.48
N MET A 151 -12.28 5.60 1.54
CA MET A 151 -12.00 5.69 0.11
C MET A 151 -12.91 6.71 -0.54
N ASP A 152 -12.34 7.57 -1.38
CA ASP A 152 -13.08 8.62 -2.08
C ASP A 152 -12.67 8.69 -3.55
N ASN A 153 -13.65 8.78 -4.44
CA ASN A 153 -13.43 9.21 -5.82
C ASN A 153 -13.31 10.75 -5.85
N ASP A 154 -12.38 11.26 -6.64
CA ASP A 154 -12.23 12.68 -6.92
C ASP A 154 -12.36 12.91 -8.42
N SER A 155 -13.24 13.80 -8.81
CA SER A 155 -13.40 14.24 -10.19
C SER A 155 -13.45 15.76 -10.23
N ALA A 156 -12.46 16.37 -10.89
CA ALA A 156 -12.29 17.81 -11.01
C ALA A 156 -12.32 18.56 -9.65
N GLY A 157 -11.69 17.96 -8.61
CA GLY A 157 -11.64 18.52 -7.25
C GLY A 157 -12.89 18.28 -6.40
N VAL A 158 -13.88 17.55 -6.91
CA VAL A 158 -15.08 17.19 -6.17
C VAL A 158 -14.93 15.76 -5.63
N ARG A 159 -14.69 15.63 -4.33
CA ARG A 159 -14.61 14.33 -3.64
C ARG A 159 -15.99 13.78 -3.31
N ARG A 160 -16.16 12.49 -3.58
CA ARG A 160 -17.37 11.73 -3.23
C ARG A 160 -16.99 10.43 -2.55
N PRO A 161 -17.59 10.10 -1.40
CA PRO A 161 -17.34 8.86 -0.70
C PRO A 161 -17.63 7.64 -1.60
N PHE A 162 -16.64 6.73 -1.68
CA PHE A 162 -16.78 5.43 -2.33
C PHE A 162 -16.93 4.32 -1.28
N ALA A 163 -16.08 4.35 -0.23
CA ALA A 163 -16.16 3.39 0.86
C ALA A 163 -15.90 4.04 2.22
N ARG A 164 -16.58 3.50 3.23
CA ARG A 164 -16.38 3.77 4.66
C ARG A 164 -16.50 2.43 5.38
N VAL A 165 -15.37 1.87 5.77
CA VAL A 165 -15.30 0.55 6.38
C VAL A 165 -14.37 0.55 7.58
N SER A 166 -14.58 -0.40 8.48
CA SER A 166 -13.73 -0.65 9.65
C SER A 166 -13.09 -2.02 9.53
N LEU A 167 -11.85 -2.15 10.01
CA LEU A 167 -11.15 -3.42 10.18
C LEU A 167 -11.07 -3.72 11.67
N THR A 168 -11.61 -4.87 12.08
CA THR A 168 -11.49 -5.41 13.44
C THR A 168 -10.70 -6.70 13.41
N ARG A 169 -9.86 -6.95 14.43
CA ARG A 169 -9.05 -8.19 14.46
C ARG A 169 -9.92 -9.45 14.52
N GLN A 170 -9.43 -10.51 13.87
CA GLN A 170 -9.95 -11.88 14.03
C GLN A 170 -9.24 -12.57 15.18
#